data_0f132cea56f77e2c6c011789137b50ff
#
_entry.id   0f132cea56f77e2c6c011789137b50ff
#
_cell.length_a   1.000
_cell.length_b   1.000
_cell.length_c   1.000
_cell.angle_alpha   90.00
_cell.angle_beta   90.00
_cell.angle_gamma   90.00
#
_symmetry.space_group_name_H-M   'P 1'
#
loop_
_entity.id
_entity.type
_entity.pdbx_description
1 polymer ?
#
loop_
_entity_poly.entity_id
_entity_poly.type
_entity_poly.pdbx_seq_one_letter_code
_entity_poly.pdbx_strand_id
1 'polypeptide(L)'
;MFLYIDPGTGSILISVIVGVLLSLKDFFIDLYFKIISLFMKREYKGTYDFTNEIVFFSEGKKYWNVFKPILEHLENMNVKFIFLSADSNDPGLLFNSKKSSSHYIGNMNQAIRILNKLKATMCVTTTPQLDIFEWKYSKNVKHYCYIFHSPIDIHSYKKFAFDYFDSILCTSDYQLKNLRQLEINRNSKKKILMKTGCTYYDLSSSKNLNFKNDCILIAPTWGDRSFFKNSGEILIQSLLNYGHKIIYRPHPQSWISDLEILNQIISKFENNPLFSIDKAIDNSISLSKSKAMITDISSGIIYDVAFLYKIPVVAIDFEWDDGGYESSSLDVSASTNYLLKDYGKLIIEDELKHINQFIEEVLNVEITKDVVDKHIFNFKNSGKLASEQIISIFNKL
;
A
#
# COMPACT_ATOMS: atom_id res chain seq x y z
N MET A 1 5.78 -47.95 31.12
CA MET A 1 4.49 -47.20 31.06
C MET A 1 4.64 -46.16 29.95
N PHE A 2 4.21 -46.47 28.73
CA PHE A 2 4.23 -45.53 27.63
C PHE A 2 3.00 -44.60 27.77
N LEU A 3 3.20 -43.32 27.96
CA LEU A 3 2.16 -42.33 27.90
C LEU A 3 1.70 -42.25 26.43
N TYR A 4 0.52 -42.79 26.16
CA TYR A 4 -0.12 -42.59 24.86
C TYR A 4 -0.78 -41.21 24.87
N ILE A 5 -0.24 -40.32 24.03
CA ILE A 5 -0.85 -39.05 23.75
C ILE A 5 -1.68 -39.26 22.49
N ASP A 6 -3.00 -39.07 22.57
CA ASP A 6 -3.85 -39.19 21.39
C ASP A 6 -3.51 -38.10 20.35
N PRO A 7 -3.75 -38.34 19.04
CA PRO A 7 -3.35 -37.41 17.98
C PRO A 7 -3.97 -36.01 18.10
N GLY A 8 -5.16 -35.88 18.68
CA GLY A 8 -5.82 -34.58 18.89
C GLY A 8 -5.12 -33.76 19.98
N THR A 9 -4.84 -34.38 21.13
CA THR A 9 -4.11 -33.77 22.25
C THR A 9 -2.66 -33.44 21.84
N GLY A 10 -2.03 -34.29 21.02
CA GLY A 10 -0.69 -34.04 20.47
C GLY A 10 -0.66 -32.82 19.56
N SER A 11 -1.65 -32.65 18.70
CA SER A 11 -1.76 -31.49 17.80
C SER A 11 -1.99 -30.18 18.55
N ILE A 12 -2.83 -30.20 19.57
CA ILE A 12 -3.06 -29.02 20.44
C ILE A 12 -1.79 -28.67 21.20
N LEU A 13 -1.07 -29.63 21.75
CA LEU A 13 0.18 -29.40 22.46
C LEU A 13 1.25 -28.80 21.56
N ILE A 14 1.39 -29.30 20.33
CA ILE A 14 2.30 -28.75 19.33
C ILE A 14 1.92 -27.32 18.95
N SER A 15 0.61 -27.05 18.75
CA SER A 15 0.14 -25.71 18.40
C SER A 15 0.41 -24.71 19.52
N VAL A 16 0.21 -25.12 20.78
CA VAL A 16 0.53 -24.29 21.96
C VAL A 16 2.05 -24.05 22.06
N ILE A 17 2.88 -25.08 21.88
CA ILE A 17 4.35 -24.95 21.92
C ILE A 17 4.82 -24.03 20.79
N VAL A 18 4.30 -24.19 19.57
CA VAL A 18 4.63 -23.31 18.42
C VAL A 18 4.19 -21.89 18.69
N GLY A 19 2.97 -21.69 19.23
CA GLY A 19 2.48 -20.36 19.62
C GLY A 19 3.36 -19.68 20.67
N VAL A 20 3.77 -20.42 21.70
CA VAL A 20 4.70 -19.93 22.75
C VAL A 20 6.07 -19.62 22.15
N LEU A 21 6.61 -20.47 21.28
CA LEU A 21 7.92 -20.24 20.64
C LEU A 21 7.88 -19.02 19.70
N LEU A 22 6.78 -18.80 18.97
CA LEU A 22 6.59 -17.62 18.14
C LEU A 22 6.49 -16.35 19.00
N SER A 23 5.70 -16.40 20.08
CA SER A 23 5.60 -15.28 21.04
C SER A 23 6.94 -14.97 21.73
N LEU A 24 7.71 -16.01 22.06
CA LEU A 24 9.06 -15.85 22.62
C LEU A 24 10.01 -15.26 21.58
N LYS A 25 9.92 -15.68 20.31
CA LYS A 25 10.71 -15.10 19.22
C LYS A 25 10.44 -13.61 19.07
N ASP A 26 9.18 -13.20 19.05
CA ASP A 26 8.78 -11.79 18.95
C ASP A 26 9.22 -11.02 20.20
N PHE A 27 9.06 -11.60 21.39
CA PHE A 27 9.57 -11.03 22.64
C PHE A 27 11.10 -10.84 22.62
N PHE A 28 11.87 -11.83 22.14
CA PHE A 28 13.32 -11.70 22.04
C PHE A 28 13.75 -10.72 20.95
N ILE A 29 13.01 -10.63 19.86
CA ILE A 29 13.21 -9.62 18.82
C ILE A 29 12.94 -8.23 19.39
N ASP A 30 11.81 -8.04 20.08
CA ASP A 30 11.48 -6.78 20.76
C ASP A 30 12.49 -6.43 21.85
N LEU A 31 12.95 -7.41 22.63
CA LEU A 31 13.97 -7.22 23.66
C LEU A 31 15.32 -6.85 23.04
N TYR A 32 15.73 -7.54 21.96
CA TYR A 32 16.93 -7.23 21.20
C TYR A 32 16.87 -5.80 20.63
N PHE A 33 15.76 -5.42 20.01
CA PHE A 33 15.56 -4.05 19.52
C PHE A 33 15.44 -3.03 20.66
N LYS A 34 14.84 -3.39 21.81
CA LYS A 34 14.87 -2.56 23.01
C LYS A 34 16.30 -2.34 23.54
N ILE A 35 17.10 -3.38 23.57
CA ILE A 35 18.50 -3.30 23.99
C ILE A 35 19.30 -2.47 22.99
N ILE A 36 19.19 -2.75 21.67
CA ILE A 36 19.83 -1.93 20.65
C ILE A 36 19.33 -0.49 20.69
N SER A 37 18.03 -0.26 20.89
CA SER A 37 17.50 1.10 21.05
C SER A 37 18.03 1.81 22.30
N LEU A 38 18.41 1.09 23.34
CA LEU A 38 19.10 1.69 24.50
C LEU A 38 20.52 2.16 24.15
N PHE A 39 21.19 1.47 23.23
CA PHE A 39 22.54 1.84 22.75
C PHE A 39 22.49 2.77 21.54
N MET A 40 21.44 2.71 20.72
CA MET A 40 21.21 3.60 19.57
C MET A 40 20.31 4.79 19.91
N LYS A 41 19.81 4.89 21.16
CA LYS A 41 18.95 5.99 21.58
C LYS A 41 19.67 7.33 21.53
N ARG A 42 19.51 7.97 20.40
CA ARG A 42 19.18 9.39 20.42
C ARG A 42 17.65 9.51 20.41
N GLU A 43 16.96 9.15 21.51
CA GLU A 43 15.68 9.79 21.80
C GLU A 43 15.95 11.30 21.69
N TYR A 44 15.29 11.94 20.75
CA TYR A 44 15.36 13.38 20.64
C TYR A 44 14.78 13.97 21.93
N LYS A 45 15.66 14.33 22.87
CA LYS A 45 15.28 14.96 24.15
C LYS A 45 14.99 16.45 24.01
N GLY A 46 15.00 16.98 22.79
CA GLY A 46 14.69 18.37 22.48
C GLY A 46 13.19 18.62 22.41
N THR A 47 12.81 19.87 22.40
CA THR A 47 11.48 20.29 21.98
C THR A 47 11.33 20.00 20.49
N TYR A 48 10.22 19.35 20.07
CA TYR A 48 9.92 19.09 18.65
C TYR A 48 9.54 20.40 17.96
N ASP A 49 10.45 21.36 18.03
CA ASP A 49 10.36 22.68 17.42
C ASP A 49 11.30 22.73 16.20
N PHE A 50 10.71 22.58 15.06
CA PHE A 50 11.33 22.62 13.75
C PHE A 50 10.79 23.81 12.95
N THR A 51 10.54 24.91 13.62
CA THR A 51 10.18 26.18 12.98
C THR A 51 11.22 26.52 11.91
N ASN A 52 10.76 26.86 10.70
CA ASN A 52 11.56 27.07 9.49
C ASN A 52 12.13 25.78 8.83
N GLU A 53 11.62 24.61 9.18
CA GLU A 53 12.04 23.35 8.57
C GLU A 53 10.86 22.65 7.87
N ILE A 54 11.22 21.77 6.93
CA ILE A 54 10.33 20.77 6.35
C ILE A 54 10.46 19.51 7.18
N VAL A 55 9.36 19.04 7.74
CA VAL A 55 9.29 17.79 8.50
C VAL A 55 8.61 16.73 7.65
N PHE A 56 9.24 15.58 7.46
CA PHE A 56 8.65 14.39 6.90
C PHE A 56 8.25 13.46 8.03
N PHE A 57 7.01 12.99 8.04
CA PHE A 57 6.55 11.98 8.98
C PHE A 57 6.20 10.67 8.26
N SER A 58 6.80 9.58 8.73
CA SER A 58 6.59 8.20 8.25
C SER A 58 6.00 7.34 9.37
N GLU A 59 4.95 6.58 9.08
CA GLU A 59 4.46 5.52 9.99
C GLU A 59 5.44 4.35 10.11
N GLY A 60 6.42 4.22 9.21
CA GLY A 60 7.45 3.21 9.27
C GLY A 60 7.94 2.70 7.92
N LYS A 61 8.75 1.63 8.00
CA LYS A 61 9.53 1.04 6.90
C LYS A 61 8.75 0.77 5.62
N LYS A 62 7.45 0.47 5.71
CA LYS A 62 6.59 0.19 4.54
C LYS A 62 6.46 1.40 3.59
N TYR A 63 6.67 2.62 4.10
CA TYR A 63 6.58 3.85 3.32
C TYR A 63 7.93 4.43 2.92
N TRP A 64 9.05 3.79 3.30
CA TRP A 64 10.37 4.29 2.98
C TRP A 64 10.57 4.55 1.49
N ASN A 65 10.12 3.63 0.66
CA ASN A 65 10.26 3.78 -0.80
C ASN A 65 9.46 4.95 -1.39
N VAL A 66 8.47 5.49 -0.66
CA VAL A 66 7.75 6.71 -1.06
C VAL A 66 8.59 7.95 -0.77
N PHE A 67 9.24 7.99 0.40
CA PHE A 67 10.01 9.14 0.83
C PHE A 67 11.42 9.19 0.22
N LYS A 68 12.06 8.04 0.06
CA LYS A 68 13.46 7.95 -0.39
C LYS A 68 13.76 8.78 -1.65
N PRO A 69 13.03 8.69 -2.77
CA PRO A 69 13.32 9.47 -3.97
C PRO A 69 13.23 10.99 -3.73
N ILE A 70 12.32 11.42 -2.86
CA ILE A 70 12.14 12.82 -2.50
C ILE A 70 13.34 13.30 -1.68
N LEU A 71 13.71 12.56 -0.63
CA LEU A 71 14.78 12.93 0.28
C LEU A 71 16.13 12.95 -0.42
N GLU A 72 16.39 12.02 -1.34
CA GLU A 72 17.61 12.01 -2.17
C GLU A 72 17.69 13.27 -3.05
N HIS A 73 16.59 13.70 -3.65
CA HIS A 73 16.58 14.93 -4.44
C HIS A 73 16.72 16.18 -3.58
N LEU A 74 16.10 16.26 -2.41
CA LEU A 74 16.28 17.36 -1.46
C LEU A 74 17.72 17.46 -0.99
N GLU A 75 18.37 16.33 -0.69
CA GLU A 75 19.80 16.30 -0.31
C GLU A 75 20.68 16.82 -1.46
N ASN A 76 20.43 16.39 -2.69
CA ASN A 76 21.15 16.86 -3.88
C ASN A 76 20.98 18.36 -4.13
N MET A 77 19.81 18.91 -3.79
CA MET A 77 19.55 20.36 -3.84
C MET A 77 20.06 21.11 -2.61
N ASN A 78 20.70 20.41 -1.67
CA ASN A 78 21.24 20.97 -0.43
C ASN A 78 20.16 21.60 0.49
N VAL A 79 18.92 21.09 0.42
CA VAL A 79 17.77 21.52 1.22
C VAL A 79 17.74 20.72 2.52
N LYS A 80 17.64 21.43 3.65
CA LYS A 80 17.51 20.84 4.97
C LYS A 80 16.09 20.32 5.22
N PHE A 81 16.00 19.17 5.83
CA PHE A 81 14.72 18.58 6.28
C PHE A 81 14.91 17.77 7.57
N ILE A 82 13.82 17.45 8.21
CA ILE A 82 13.75 16.57 9.37
C ILE A 82 12.90 15.35 8.99
N PHE A 83 13.40 14.15 9.25
CA PHE A 83 12.65 12.91 9.05
C PHE A 83 12.26 12.30 10.39
N LEU A 84 10.98 12.13 10.64
CA LEU A 84 10.40 11.55 11.85
C LEU A 84 9.76 10.21 11.50
N SER A 85 10.05 9.16 12.26
CA SER A 85 9.42 7.85 12.06
C SER A 85 8.82 7.29 13.34
N ALA A 86 7.68 6.63 13.21
CA ALA A 86 7.02 5.87 14.27
C ALA A 86 7.49 4.40 14.34
N ASP A 87 8.46 4.00 13.52
CA ASP A 87 9.04 2.65 13.46
C ASP A 87 10.55 2.72 13.63
N SER A 88 11.08 2.06 14.67
CA SER A 88 12.52 2.00 14.93
C SER A 88 13.32 1.28 13.83
N ASN A 89 12.64 0.51 12.98
CA ASN A 89 13.23 -0.23 11.87
C ASN A 89 13.05 0.49 10.52
N ASP A 90 12.59 1.74 10.52
CA ASP A 90 12.45 2.51 9.30
C ASP A 90 13.83 2.83 8.70
N PRO A 91 14.13 2.41 7.45
CA PRO A 91 15.41 2.72 6.81
C PRO A 91 15.69 4.22 6.70
N GLY A 92 14.66 5.07 6.72
CA GLY A 92 14.80 6.52 6.72
C GLY A 92 15.55 7.06 7.95
N LEU A 93 15.58 6.32 9.05
CA LEU A 93 16.37 6.68 10.23
C LEU A 93 17.88 6.56 10.01
N LEU A 94 18.27 5.76 9.00
CA LEU A 94 19.68 5.56 8.60
C LEU A 94 20.05 6.41 7.38
N PHE A 95 19.14 7.28 6.91
CA PHE A 95 19.42 8.14 5.76
C PHE A 95 20.58 9.09 6.07
N ASN A 96 21.66 8.95 5.30
CA ASN A 96 22.87 9.73 5.51
C ASN A 96 22.73 11.08 4.82
N SER A 97 22.55 12.13 5.59
CA SER A 97 22.46 13.50 5.13
C SER A 97 23.52 14.38 5.82
N LYS A 98 24.02 15.37 5.10
CA LYS A 98 24.99 16.37 5.64
C LYS A 98 24.31 17.44 6.47
N LYS A 99 23.04 17.76 6.19
CA LYS A 99 22.32 18.87 6.82
C LYS A 99 21.05 18.47 7.55
N SER A 100 20.46 17.36 7.11
CA SER A 100 19.17 16.88 7.62
C SER A 100 19.39 15.90 8.77
N SER A 101 18.35 15.67 9.56
CA SER A 101 18.38 14.70 10.67
C SER A 101 17.16 13.78 10.64
N SER A 102 17.34 12.56 11.11
CA SER A 102 16.30 11.56 11.22
C SER A 102 16.13 11.11 12.66
N HIS A 103 14.88 10.99 13.13
CA HIS A 103 14.57 10.68 14.51
C HIS A 103 13.45 9.65 14.63
N TYR A 104 13.68 8.63 15.44
CA TYR A 104 12.62 7.78 15.94
C TYR A 104 11.86 8.51 17.04
N ILE A 105 10.54 8.61 16.92
CA ILE A 105 9.68 9.37 17.84
C ILE A 105 8.72 8.48 18.64
N GLY A 106 9.07 7.21 18.77
CA GLY A 106 8.27 6.21 19.49
C GLY A 106 7.32 5.46 18.57
N ASN A 107 6.53 4.55 19.13
CA ASN A 107 5.47 3.87 18.39
C ASN A 107 4.36 4.87 17.97
N MET A 108 3.40 4.40 17.17
CA MET A 108 2.37 5.27 16.61
C MET A 108 1.63 6.12 17.66
N ASN A 109 1.28 5.56 18.83
CA ASN A 109 0.60 6.30 19.89
C ASN A 109 1.49 7.39 20.50
N GLN A 110 2.78 7.15 20.62
CA GLN A 110 3.76 8.14 21.10
C GLN A 110 3.99 9.21 20.04
N ALA A 111 4.15 8.79 18.79
CA ALA A 111 4.34 9.68 17.63
C ALA A 111 3.17 10.66 17.50
N ILE A 112 1.93 10.20 17.59
CA ILE A 112 0.73 11.05 17.55
C ILE A 112 0.79 12.15 18.63
N ARG A 113 1.18 11.82 19.86
CA ARG A 113 1.29 12.82 20.95
C ARG A 113 2.32 13.90 20.65
N ILE A 114 3.39 13.54 19.95
CA ILE A 114 4.44 14.45 19.52
C ILE A 114 3.93 15.31 18.35
N LEU A 115 3.33 14.68 17.35
CA LEU A 115 2.78 15.35 16.16
C LEU A 115 1.70 16.37 16.50
N ASN A 116 0.87 16.08 17.51
CA ASN A 116 -0.17 17.01 18.00
C ASN A 116 0.44 18.30 18.60
N LYS A 117 1.73 18.30 18.95
CA LYS A 117 2.47 19.44 19.50
C LYS A 117 3.60 19.91 18.58
N LEU A 118 3.71 19.31 17.40
CA LEU A 118 4.77 19.62 16.44
C LEU A 118 4.73 21.10 16.08
N LYS A 119 5.90 21.72 16.01
CA LYS A 119 6.09 23.05 15.42
C LYS A 119 6.96 22.87 14.18
N ALA A 120 6.46 23.30 13.04
CA ALA A 120 7.17 23.22 11.76
C ALA A 120 6.59 24.22 10.76
N THR A 121 7.36 24.60 9.79
CA THR A 121 6.79 25.36 8.66
C THR A 121 5.94 24.45 7.80
N MET A 122 6.43 23.24 7.52
CA MET A 122 5.69 22.27 6.68
C MET A 122 5.82 20.88 7.25
N CYS A 123 4.72 20.13 7.28
CA CYS A 123 4.71 18.70 7.60
C CYS A 123 4.22 17.90 6.38
N VAL A 124 5.05 16.99 5.91
CA VAL A 124 4.80 16.14 4.74
C VAL A 124 4.62 14.70 5.20
N THR A 125 3.53 14.03 4.79
CA THR A 125 3.22 12.69 5.27
C THR A 125 2.41 11.86 4.28
N THR A 126 2.42 10.54 4.48
CA THR A 126 1.55 9.57 3.82
C THR A 126 0.37 9.13 4.68
N THR A 127 0.27 9.62 5.93
CA THR A 127 -0.79 9.25 6.88
C THR A 127 -2.03 10.08 6.60
N PRO A 128 -3.17 9.47 6.24
CA PRO A 128 -4.43 10.18 6.01
C PRO A 128 -5.14 10.52 7.32
N GLN A 129 -6.32 11.14 7.24
CA GLN A 129 -7.23 11.42 8.36
C GLN A 129 -6.64 12.35 9.43
N LEU A 130 -5.81 13.33 9.02
CA LEU A 130 -5.39 14.43 9.89
C LEU A 130 -6.62 15.10 10.51
N ASP A 131 -6.61 15.38 11.80
CA ASP A 131 -7.65 16.01 12.63
C ASP A 131 -9.00 15.26 12.74
N ILE A 132 -9.06 14.02 12.24
CA ILE A 132 -10.29 13.20 12.35
C ILE A 132 -10.31 12.41 13.66
N PHE A 133 -9.23 11.71 13.99
CA PHE A 133 -9.14 10.87 15.19
C PHE A 133 -8.13 11.41 16.19
N GLU A 134 -7.15 10.62 16.57
CA GLU A 134 -6.16 10.94 17.59
C GLU A 134 -5.11 11.93 17.11
N TRP A 135 -4.74 11.88 15.83
CA TRP A 135 -3.80 12.82 15.24
C TRP A 135 -4.49 14.14 14.92
N LYS A 136 -4.26 15.12 15.78
CA LYS A 136 -4.86 16.45 15.67
C LYS A 136 -4.00 17.42 14.85
N TYR A 137 -4.68 18.35 14.18
CA TYR A 137 -4.03 19.45 13.49
C TYR A 137 -3.27 20.33 14.50
N SER A 138 -1.94 20.39 14.40
CA SER A 138 -1.15 21.31 15.24
C SER A 138 -1.21 22.72 14.66
N LYS A 139 -1.69 23.68 15.46
CA LYS A 139 -1.73 25.11 15.09
C LYS A 139 -0.34 25.74 14.87
N ASN A 140 0.72 25.03 15.31
CA ASN A 140 2.11 25.45 15.15
C ASN A 140 2.77 24.88 13.88
N VAL A 141 2.05 24.11 13.08
CA VAL A 141 2.46 23.71 11.72
C VAL A 141 1.71 24.61 10.75
N LYS A 142 2.45 25.36 9.92
CA LYS A 142 1.82 26.31 8.99
C LYS A 142 1.18 25.63 7.80
N HIS A 143 1.68 24.44 7.40
CA HIS A 143 1.22 23.76 6.19
C HIS A 143 1.36 22.23 6.29
N TYR A 144 0.29 21.51 6.04
CA TYR A 144 0.28 20.05 5.95
C TYR A 144 0.16 19.61 4.49
N CYS A 145 1.12 18.79 4.05
CA CYS A 145 1.18 18.23 2.72
C CYS A 145 1.00 16.70 2.75
N TYR A 146 0.06 16.20 1.99
CA TYR A 146 -0.16 14.76 1.85
C TYR A 146 0.53 14.22 0.59
N ILE A 147 1.15 13.05 0.69
CA ILE A 147 1.72 12.31 -0.44
C ILE A 147 1.05 10.94 -0.52
N PHE A 148 0.55 10.57 -1.68
CA PHE A 148 0.03 9.24 -1.89
C PHE A 148 1.16 8.20 -1.90
N HIS A 149 0.93 7.09 -1.19
CA HIS A 149 1.88 5.97 -1.16
C HIS A 149 1.64 4.96 -2.30
N SER A 150 0.55 5.11 -3.04
CA SER A 150 0.17 4.28 -4.19
C SER A 150 -0.79 5.09 -5.08
N PRO A 151 -0.89 4.82 -6.38
CA PRO A 151 -1.89 5.46 -7.25
C PRO A 151 -3.31 4.93 -7.02
N ILE A 152 -3.58 4.42 -5.84
CA ILE A 152 -4.89 3.90 -5.44
C ILE A 152 -5.99 4.94 -5.57
N ASP A 153 -7.20 4.47 -5.86
CA ASP A 153 -8.38 5.30 -5.99
C ASP A 153 -8.74 5.99 -4.66
N ILE A 154 -9.17 7.24 -4.74
CA ILE A 154 -9.70 8.01 -3.59
C ILE A 154 -10.86 7.28 -2.94
N HIS A 155 -11.72 6.62 -3.70
CA HIS A 155 -12.87 5.85 -3.22
C HIS A 155 -12.49 4.80 -2.16
N SER A 156 -11.28 4.27 -2.22
CA SER A 156 -10.79 3.24 -1.30
C SER A 156 -10.32 3.77 0.06
N TYR A 157 -10.22 5.08 0.24
CA TYR A 157 -9.81 5.67 1.51
C TYR A 157 -10.96 5.79 2.51
N LYS A 158 -10.62 5.71 3.79
CA LYS A 158 -11.57 6.01 4.87
C LYS A 158 -12.07 7.46 4.76
N LYS A 159 -13.32 7.68 5.16
CA LYS A 159 -13.99 8.98 5.06
C LYS A 159 -13.19 10.08 5.75
N PHE A 160 -13.18 11.26 5.15
CA PHE A 160 -12.44 12.45 5.59
C PHE A 160 -10.90 12.28 5.56
N ALA A 161 -10.38 11.41 4.69
CA ALA A 161 -8.96 11.12 4.60
C ALA A 161 -8.11 12.38 4.33
N PHE A 162 -8.66 13.34 3.59
CA PHE A 162 -7.89 14.44 3.02
C PHE A 162 -8.36 15.85 3.47
N ASP A 163 -9.40 15.94 4.27
CA ASP A 163 -10.14 17.21 4.49
C ASP A 163 -9.27 18.32 5.10
N TYR A 164 -8.34 18.00 5.97
CA TYR A 164 -7.53 18.96 6.72
C TYR A 164 -6.12 19.18 6.16
N PHE A 165 -5.78 18.60 5.02
CA PHE A 165 -4.51 18.90 4.35
C PHE A 165 -4.60 20.21 3.55
N ASP A 166 -3.51 20.97 3.52
CA ASP A 166 -3.41 22.22 2.75
C ASP A 166 -2.99 21.96 1.30
N SER A 167 -2.12 20.95 1.07
CA SER A 167 -1.71 20.49 -0.25
C SER A 167 -1.67 18.98 -0.35
N ILE A 168 -1.83 18.47 -1.59
CA ILE A 168 -1.78 17.04 -1.89
C ILE A 168 -1.01 16.83 -3.18
N LEU A 169 -0.02 15.94 -3.12
CA LEU A 169 0.77 15.51 -4.27
C LEU A 169 0.08 14.31 -4.91
N CYS A 170 -0.65 14.55 -6.00
CA CYS A 170 -1.49 13.56 -6.66
C CYS A 170 -0.72 12.72 -7.67
N THR A 171 -1.10 11.46 -7.80
CA THR A 171 -0.47 10.53 -8.75
C THR A 171 -1.13 10.54 -10.12
N SER A 172 -2.40 10.97 -10.21
CA SER A 172 -3.22 10.86 -11.42
C SER A 172 -4.27 11.97 -11.51
N ASP A 173 -4.83 12.16 -12.71
CA ASP A 173 -5.94 13.10 -12.93
C ASP A 173 -7.22 12.72 -12.16
N TYR A 174 -7.44 11.43 -11.87
CA TYR A 174 -8.62 11.01 -11.08
C TYR A 174 -8.56 11.50 -9.68
N GLN A 175 -7.41 11.32 -9.03
CA GLN A 175 -7.24 11.82 -7.67
C GLN A 175 -7.51 13.34 -7.61
N LEU A 176 -7.04 14.09 -8.60
CA LEU A 176 -7.34 15.52 -8.71
C LEU A 176 -8.83 15.78 -8.81
N LYS A 177 -9.54 15.10 -9.73
CA LYS A 177 -10.98 15.28 -9.96
C LYS A 177 -11.78 14.89 -8.72
N ASN A 178 -11.48 13.73 -8.14
CA ASN A 178 -12.18 13.22 -6.96
C ASN A 178 -11.97 14.13 -5.74
N LEU A 179 -10.75 14.61 -5.51
CA LEU A 179 -10.47 15.56 -4.43
C LEU A 179 -11.24 16.89 -4.62
N ARG A 180 -11.32 17.40 -5.86
CA ARG A 180 -12.14 18.59 -6.16
C ARG A 180 -13.63 18.35 -5.91
N GLN A 181 -14.11 17.15 -6.24
CA GLN A 181 -15.52 16.78 -5.96
C GLN A 181 -15.78 16.71 -4.45
N LEU A 182 -14.87 16.10 -3.67
CA LEU A 182 -14.99 16.08 -2.20
C LEU A 182 -15.01 17.49 -1.61
N GLU A 183 -14.16 18.41 -2.10
CA GLU A 183 -14.17 19.81 -1.68
C GLU A 183 -15.53 20.47 -1.91
N ILE A 184 -16.14 20.25 -3.08
CA ILE A 184 -17.46 20.80 -3.44
C ILE A 184 -18.55 20.16 -2.56
N ASN A 185 -18.58 18.82 -2.47
CA ASN A 185 -19.62 18.11 -1.75
C ASN A 185 -19.64 18.42 -0.25
N ARG A 186 -18.47 18.77 0.32
CA ARG A 186 -18.30 19.08 1.75
C ARG A 186 -18.18 20.57 2.05
N ASN A 187 -18.24 21.42 1.04
CA ASN A 187 -17.96 22.85 1.17
C ASN A 187 -16.65 23.11 1.96
N SER A 188 -15.62 22.34 1.68
CA SER A 188 -14.34 22.40 2.40
C SER A 188 -13.34 23.36 1.73
N LYS A 189 -12.29 23.75 2.48
CA LYS A 189 -11.23 24.61 1.97
C LYS A 189 -10.59 24.02 0.72
N LYS A 190 -10.42 24.83 -0.31
CA LYS A 190 -9.74 24.44 -1.54
C LYS A 190 -8.24 24.18 -1.26
N LYS A 191 -7.77 22.99 -1.61
CA LYS A 191 -6.39 22.55 -1.41
C LYS A 191 -5.50 22.89 -2.60
N ILE A 192 -4.20 22.97 -2.37
CA ILE A 192 -3.21 22.99 -3.44
C ILE A 192 -3.01 21.54 -3.93
N LEU A 193 -3.53 21.22 -5.12
CA LEU A 193 -3.35 19.90 -5.73
C LEU A 193 -2.25 19.97 -6.79
N MET A 194 -1.26 19.08 -6.68
CA MET A 194 -0.09 19.06 -7.55
C MET A 194 -0.08 17.77 -8.39
N LYS A 195 0.25 17.87 -9.67
CA LYS A 195 0.46 16.74 -10.58
C LYS A 195 1.87 16.19 -10.38
N THR A 196 2.02 15.22 -9.51
CA THR A 196 3.33 14.74 -9.05
C THR A 196 3.68 13.37 -9.64
N GLY A 197 2.84 12.38 -9.46
CA GLY A 197 3.09 10.99 -9.78
C GLY A 197 3.38 10.14 -8.54
N CYS A 198 3.72 8.89 -8.76
CA CYS A 198 3.95 7.90 -7.70
C CYS A 198 5.45 7.73 -7.44
N THR A 199 5.94 8.30 -6.36
CA THR A 199 7.40 8.46 -6.11
C THR A 199 8.12 7.12 -5.95
N TYR A 200 7.49 6.09 -5.38
CA TYR A 200 8.15 4.79 -5.24
C TYR A 200 8.37 4.07 -6.59
N TYR A 201 7.64 4.46 -7.64
CA TYR A 201 7.88 3.92 -8.98
C TYR A 201 9.25 4.34 -9.54
N ASP A 202 9.85 5.40 -9.03
CA ASP A 202 11.19 5.85 -9.44
C ASP A 202 12.26 4.82 -9.04
N LEU A 203 12.02 4.06 -7.96
CA LEU A 203 12.93 3.02 -7.46
C LEU A 203 12.71 1.66 -8.13
N SER A 204 11.60 1.51 -8.85
CA SER A 204 11.25 0.25 -9.49
C SER A 204 12.13 0.04 -10.72
N SER A 205 13.18 -0.76 -10.57
CA SER A 205 13.85 -1.34 -11.74
C SER A 205 12.90 -2.33 -12.38
N SER A 206 12.66 -2.22 -13.69
CA SER A 206 12.11 -3.31 -14.47
C SER A 206 13.11 -4.46 -14.39
N LYS A 207 12.94 -5.34 -13.42
CA LYS A 207 13.69 -6.60 -13.37
C LYS A 207 13.17 -7.41 -14.56
N ASN A 208 13.90 -7.41 -15.66
CA ASN A 208 13.73 -8.36 -16.74
C ASN A 208 14.11 -9.74 -16.18
N LEU A 209 13.22 -10.33 -15.41
CA LEU A 209 13.33 -11.72 -15.02
C LEU A 209 12.84 -12.51 -16.24
N ASN A 210 13.74 -13.20 -16.91
CA ASN A 210 13.44 -14.08 -18.06
C ASN A 210 12.68 -15.33 -17.59
N PHE A 211 11.47 -15.15 -17.07
CA PHE A 211 10.57 -16.26 -16.77
C PHE A 211 9.55 -16.44 -17.91
N LYS A 212 9.08 -17.66 -18.06
CA LYS A 212 7.97 -17.95 -18.96
C LYS A 212 6.68 -17.44 -18.30
N ASN A 213 6.07 -16.43 -18.88
CA ASN A 213 4.82 -15.83 -18.40
C ASN A 213 3.64 -16.72 -18.85
N ASP A 214 3.38 -17.81 -18.12
CA ASP A 214 2.33 -18.78 -18.46
C ASP A 214 1.29 -18.99 -17.35
N CYS A 215 1.49 -18.34 -16.19
CA CYS A 215 0.60 -18.47 -15.04
C CYS A 215 -0.45 -17.37 -14.99
N ILE A 216 -1.59 -17.66 -14.38
CA ILE A 216 -2.56 -16.66 -13.91
C ILE A 216 -2.30 -16.43 -12.42
N LEU A 217 -2.08 -15.17 -12.04
CA LEU A 217 -1.94 -14.78 -10.65
C LEU A 217 -3.31 -14.47 -10.05
N ILE A 218 -3.69 -15.13 -8.99
CA ILE A 218 -4.86 -14.78 -8.17
C ILE A 218 -4.34 -14.10 -6.91
N ALA A 219 -4.57 -12.80 -6.77
CA ALA A 219 -4.06 -11.99 -5.68
C ALA A 219 -5.17 -11.15 -5.04
N PRO A 220 -6.12 -11.79 -4.32
CA PRO A 220 -7.23 -11.09 -3.70
C PRO A 220 -6.78 -10.22 -2.55
N THR A 221 -7.61 -9.24 -2.17
CA THR A 221 -7.49 -8.52 -0.90
C THR A 221 -7.91 -9.44 0.26
N TRP A 222 -8.22 -8.92 1.44
CA TRP A 222 -8.51 -9.69 2.63
C TRP A 222 -9.80 -9.24 3.32
N GLY A 223 -10.36 -10.12 4.16
CA GLY A 223 -11.55 -9.85 4.97
C GLY A 223 -12.81 -9.65 4.12
N ASP A 224 -13.75 -8.85 4.63
CA ASP A 224 -15.06 -8.64 4.00
C ASP A 224 -15.00 -7.82 2.70
N ARG A 225 -13.82 -7.32 2.34
CA ARG A 225 -13.56 -6.58 1.09
C ARG A 225 -12.98 -7.48 -0.01
N SER A 226 -13.09 -8.79 0.14
CA SER A 226 -12.59 -9.76 -0.83
C SER A 226 -13.71 -10.65 -1.35
N PHE A 227 -13.89 -10.69 -2.67
CA PHE A 227 -14.76 -11.65 -3.34
C PHE A 227 -14.34 -13.09 -3.06
N PHE A 228 -13.07 -13.29 -2.77
CA PHE A 228 -12.45 -14.61 -2.67
C PHE A 228 -13.07 -15.49 -1.58
N LYS A 229 -13.61 -14.87 -0.54
CA LYS A 229 -14.29 -15.54 0.56
C LYS A 229 -15.47 -16.40 0.08
N ASN A 230 -16.22 -15.91 -0.88
CA ASN A 230 -17.43 -16.59 -1.40
C ASN A 230 -17.15 -17.38 -2.68
N SER A 231 -16.33 -16.85 -3.56
CA SER A 231 -16.19 -17.33 -4.94
C SER A 231 -14.79 -17.84 -5.31
N GLY A 232 -13.81 -17.76 -4.37
CA GLY A 232 -12.41 -18.13 -4.65
C GLY A 232 -12.23 -19.58 -5.08
N GLU A 233 -12.94 -20.51 -4.46
CA GLU A 233 -12.89 -21.93 -4.80
C GLU A 233 -13.43 -22.19 -6.20
N ILE A 234 -14.56 -21.59 -6.56
CA ILE A 234 -15.22 -21.73 -7.88
C ILE A 234 -14.29 -21.16 -8.94
N LEU A 235 -13.68 -19.99 -8.69
CA LEU A 235 -12.72 -19.36 -9.57
C LEU A 235 -11.52 -20.28 -9.88
N ILE A 236 -10.86 -20.79 -8.83
CA ILE A 236 -9.70 -21.69 -8.98
C ILE A 236 -10.09 -22.93 -9.75
N GLN A 237 -11.21 -23.58 -9.39
CA GLN A 237 -11.65 -24.78 -10.06
C GLN A 237 -11.94 -24.54 -11.57
N SER A 238 -12.59 -23.42 -11.91
CA SER A 238 -12.88 -23.07 -13.30
C SER A 238 -11.61 -22.89 -14.12
N LEU A 239 -10.61 -22.18 -13.58
CA LEU A 239 -9.34 -21.96 -14.26
C LEU A 239 -8.52 -23.25 -14.43
N LEU A 240 -8.49 -24.10 -13.41
CA LEU A 240 -7.81 -25.41 -13.48
C LEU A 240 -8.46 -26.33 -14.48
N ASN A 241 -9.78 -26.37 -14.55
CA ASN A 241 -10.53 -27.20 -15.54
C ASN A 241 -10.24 -26.76 -16.99
N TYR A 242 -9.92 -25.50 -17.21
CA TYR A 242 -9.52 -24.97 -18.52
C TYR A 242 -8.03 -25.23 -18.83
N GLY A 243 -7.25 -25.69 -17.84
CA GLY A 243 -5.84 -26.01 -18.01
C GLY A 243 -4.87 -24.86 -17.70
N HIS A 244 -5.34 -23.79 -17.07
CA HIS A 244 -4.46 -22.69 -16.67
C HIS A 244 -3.57 -23.09 -15.50
N LYS A 245 -2.30 -22.66 -15.54
CA LYS A 245 -1.43 -22.66 -14.37
C LYS A 245 -1.75 -21.49 -13.48
N ILE A 246 -1.90 -21.73 -12.19
CA ILE A 246 -2.31 -20.74 -11.19
C ILE A 246 -1.22 -20.53 -10.15
N ILE A 247 -0.95 -19.27 -9.86
CA ILE A 247 -0.26 -18.85 -8.64
C ILE A 247 -1.30 -18.16 -7.77
N TYR A 248 -1.64 -18.75 -6.62
CA TYR A 248 -2.46 -18.11 -5.61
C TYR A 248 -1.55 -17.38 -4.61
N ARG A 249 -1.73 -16.08 -4.51
CA ARG A 249 -0.99 -15.22 -3.58
C ARG A 249 -1.96 -14.53 -2.63
N PRO A 250 -2.23 -15.12 -1.46
CA PRO A 250 -3.05 -14.49 -0.42
C PRO A 250 -2.44 -13.18 0.04
N HIS A 251 -3.29 -12.21 0.39
CA HIS A 251 -2.82 -11.01 1.07
C HIS A 251 -2.15 -11.39 2.40
N PRO A 252 -1.05 -10.72 2.83
CA PRO A 252 -0.38 -11.03 4.11
C PRO A 252 -1.33 -11.07 5.31
N GLN A 253 -2.34 -10.20 5.35
CA GLN A 253 -3.34 -10.18 6.42
C GLN A 253 -4.25 -11.41 6.40
N SER A 254 -4.50 -12.04 5.25
CA SER A 254 -5.33 -13.26 5.16
C SER A 254 -4.75 -14.44 5.93
N TRP A 255 -3.43 -14.47 6.14
CA TRP A 255 -2.78 -15.48 7.00
C TRP A 255 -3.14 -15.32 8.49
N ILE A 256 -3.80 -14.22 8.85
CA ILE A 256 -4.25 -13.92 10.22
C ILE A 256 -5.78 -13.95 10.28
N SER A 257 -6.45 -13.23 9.37
CA SER A 257 -7.91 -13.01 9.43
C SER A 257 -8.74 -14.07 8.69
N ASP A 258 -8.19 -14.69 7.63
CA ASP A 258 -8.93 -15.56 6.71
C ASP A 258 -8.37 -17.00 6.69
N LEU A 259 -7.74 -17.44 7.79
CA LEU A 259 -6.97 -18.68 7.87
C LEU A 259 -7.79 -19.93 7.54
N GLU A 260 -9.08 -19.93 7.91
CA GLU A 260 -9.98 -21.05 7.63
C GLU A 260 -10.17 -21.24 6.12
N ILE A 261 -10.50 -20.16 5.41
CA ILE A 261 -10.68 -20.17 3.95
C ILE A 261 -9.36 -20.54 3.25
N LEU A 262 -8.23 -20.01 3.72
CA LEU A 262 -6.92 -20.37 3.19
C LEU A 262 -6.65 -21.86 3.31
N ASN A 263 -6.90 -22.45 4.48
CA ASN A 263 -6.67 -23.89 4.71
C ASN A 263 -7.59 -24.75 3.85
N GLN A 264 -8.85 -24.35 3.65
CA GLN A 264 -9.78 -25.04 2.74
C GLN A 264 -9.27 -25.04 1.31
N ILE A 265 -8.86 -23.89 0.79
CA ILE A 265 -8.30 -23.76 -0.57
C ILE A 265 -7.00 -24.57 -0.72
N ILE A 266 -6.10 -24.48 0.25
CA ILE A 266 -4.84 -25.21 0.22
C ILE A 266 -5.10 -26.72 0.18
N SER A 267 -5.88 -27.25 1.12
CA SER A 267 -6.15 -28.69 1.21
C SER A 267 -6.82 -29.24 -0.05
N LYS A 268 -7.64 -28.43 -0.71
CA LYS A 268 -8.35 -28.85 -1.93
C LYS A 268 -7.45 -28.88 -3.17
N PHE A 269 -6.52 -27.93 -3.30
CA PHE A 269 -5.82 -27.71 -4.56
C PHE A 269 -4.31 -27.97 -4.51
N GLU A 270 -3.68 -28.15 -3.33
CA GLU A 270 -2.21 -28.28 -3.19
C GLU A 270 -1.61 -29.44 -3.98
N ASN A 271 -2.38 -30.52 -4.21
CA ASN A 271 -1.93 -31.68 -4.98
C ASN A 271 -2.13 -31.51 -6.52
N ASN A 272 -2.72 -30.42 -6.98
CA ASN A 272 -2.88 -30.18 -8.41
C ASN A 272 -1.58 -29.59 -9.00
N PRO A 273 -0.97 -30.21 -10.02
CA PRO A 273 0.31 -29.76 -10.58
C PRO A 273 0.22 -28.38 -11.28
N LEU A 274 -0.99 -27.90 -11.58
CA LEU A 274 -1.22 -26.58 -12.16
C LEU A 274 -1.47 -25.51 -11.09
N PHE A 275 -1.51 -25.85 -9.81
CA PHE A 275 -1.76 -24.92 -8.71
C PHE A 275 -0.53 -24.73 -7.85
N SER A 276 -0.22 -23.51 -7.50
CA SER A 276 0.86 -23.18 -6.55
C SER A 276 0.46 -22.00 -5.66
N ILE A 277 1.02 -21.98 -4.44
CA ILE A 277 0.81 -20.89 -3.49
C ILE A 277 2.10 -20.10 -3.34
N ASP A 278 1.99 -18.78 -3.45
CA ASP A 278 3.08 -17.88 -3.15
C ASP A 278 2.95 -17.33 -1.73
N LYS A 279 3.92 -17.69 -0.87
CA LYS A 279 4.05 -17.24 0.53
C LYS A 279 5.20 -16.24 0.71
N ALA A 280 5.88 -15.86 -0.37
CA ALA A 280 7.03 -14.98 -0.30
C ALA A 280 6.62 -13.55 0.09
N ILE A 281 7.50 -12.85 0.81
CA ILE A 281 7.30 -11.43 1.13
C ILE A 281 7.37 -10.60 -0.17
N ASP A 282 8.37 -10.87 -1.02
CA ASP A 282 8.54 -10.24 -2.32
C ASP A 282 7.63 -10.89 -3.37
N ASN A 283 6.85 -10.10 -4.07
CA ASN A 283 5.92 -10.53 -5.11
C ASN A 283 6.54 -10.61 -6.52
N SER A 284 7.79 -10.18 -6.68
CA SER A 284 8.43 -10.03 -7.99
C SER A 284 8.50 -11.36 -8.77
N ILE A 285 8.72 -12.48 -8.08
CA ILE A 285 8.81 -13.80 -8.72
C ILE A 285 7.46 -14.25 -9.26
N SER A 286 6.39 -14.11 -8.49
CA SER A 286 5.03 -14.47 -8.94
C SER A 286 4.59 -13.59 -10.10
N LEU A 287 4.83 -12.29 -9.99
CA LEU A 287 4.50 -11.33 -11.04
C LEU A 287 5.28 -11.65 -12.33
N SER A 288 6.57 -11.95 -12.23
CA SER A 288 7.38 -12.27 -13.42
C SER A 288 7.00 -13.58 -14.13
N LYS A 289 6.23 -14.45 -13.49
CA LYS A 289 5.70 -15.69 -14.07
C LYS A 289 4.28 -15.52 -14.62
N SER A 290 3.64 -14.40 -14.36
CA SER A 290 2.22 -14.21 -14.63
C SER A 290 1.97 -13.55 -15.98
N LYS A 291 0.99 -14.06 -16.72
CA LYS A 291 0.49 -13.49 -17.97
C LYS A 291 -0.75 -12.60 -17.78
N ALA A 292 -1.50 -12.82 -16.71
CA ALA A 292 -2.65 -12.04 -16.29
C ALA A 292 -2.82 -12.14 -14.78
N MET A 293 -3.51 -11.16 -14.16
CA MET A 293 -3.86 -11.18 -12.75
C MET A 293 -5.37 -11.08 -12.56
N ILE A 294 -5.88 -11.79 -11.55
CA ILE A 294 -7.26 -11.68 -11.06
C ILE A 294 -7.20 -11.18 -9.62
N THR A 295 -7.99 -10.16 -9.30
CA THR A 295 -8.01 -9.53 -7.98
C THR A 295 -9.33 -8.82 -7.70
N ASP A 296 -9.51 -8.32 -6.49
CA ASP A 296 -10.63 -7.44 -6.13
C ASP A 296 -10.42 -6.03 -6.68
N ILE A 297 -11.51 -5.37 -7.03
CA ILE A 297 -11.48 -3.99 -7.54
C ILE A 297 -10.85 -3.00 -6.54
N SER A 298 -10.94 -3.27 -5.25
CA SER A 298 -10.37 -2.43 -4.19
C SER A 298 -8.88 -2.65 -3.94
N SER A 299 -8.24 -3.56 -4.69
CA SER A 299 -6.85 -3.96 -4.45
C SER A 299 -5.84 -2.97 -5.04
N GLY A 300 -4.96 -2.43 -4.19
CA GLY A 300 -3.91 -1.49 -4.64
C GLY A 300 -2.85 -2.12 -5.56
N ILE A 301 -2.72 -3.46 -5.58
CA ILE A 301 -1.77 -4.17 -6.44
C ILE A 301 -2.09 -4.04 -7.93
N ILE A 302 -3.33 -3.71 -8.30
CA ILE A 302 -3.77 -3.50 -9.69
C ILE A 302 -2.81 -2.57 -10.44
N TYR A 303 -2.47 -1.44 -9.80
CA TYR A 303 -1.67 -0.40 -10.44
C TYR A 303 -0.20 -0.82 -10.62
N ASP A 304 0.36 -1.50 -9.61
CA ASP A 304 1.73 -2.01 -9.69
C ASP A 304 1.86 -3.05 -10.80
N VAL A 305 0.92 -3.97 -10.85
CA VAL A 305 0.89 -5.07 -11.84
C VAL A 305 0.72 -4.52 -13.25
N ALA A 306 -0.23 -3.62 -13.45
CA ALA A 306 -0.46 -3.02 -14.76
C ALA A 306 0.68 -2.11 -15.20
N PHE A 307 1.17 -1.23 -14.33
CA PHE A 307 2.07 -0.16 -14.76
C PHE A 307 3.56 -0.49 -14.64
N LEU A 308 3.97 -1.31 -13.66
CA LEU A 308 5.36 -1.73 -13.52
C LEU A 308 5.68 -3.01 -14.30
N TYR A 309 4.75 -3.98 -14.29
CA TYR A 309 4.97 -5.31 -14.87
C TYR A 309 4.29 -5.49 -16.24
N LYS A 310 3.42 -4.58 -16.66
CA LYS A 310 2.67 -4.66 -17.92
C LYS A 310 1.79 -5.91 -18.04
N ILE A 311 1.25 -6.36 -16.93
CA ILE A 311 0.38 -7.52 -16.84
C ILE A 311 -1.07 -7.03 -16.80
N PRO A 312 -1.95 -7.48 -17.70
CA PRO A 312 -3.35 -7.11 -17.70
C PRO A 312 -4.09 -7.73 -16.50
N VAL A 313 -5.13 -7.03 -16.05
CA VAL A 313 -5.85 -7.37 -14.82
C VAL A 313 -7.32 -7.65 -15.12
N VAL A 314 -7.87 -8.71 -14.53
CA VAL A 314 -9.30 -8.89 -14.33
C VAL A 314 -9.61 -8.52 -12.88
N ALA A 315 -10.34 -7.43 -12.69
CA ALA A 315 -10.78 -7.01 -11.37
C ALA A 315 -12.25 -7.41 -11.17
N ILE A 316 -12.55 -7.91 -9.98
CA ILE A 316 -13.88 -8.37 -9.61
C ILE A 316 -14.50 -7.34 -8.70
N ASP A 317 -15.66 -6.80 -9.12
CA ASP A 317 -16.50 -5.93 -8.32
C ASP A 317 -17.56 -6.77 -7.59
N PHE A 318 -17.83 -6.40 -6.35
CA PHE A 318 -18.79 -7.09 -5.50
C PHE A 318 -19.37 -6.11 -4.48
N GLU A 319 -20.56 -6.42 -3.97
CA GLU A 319 -21.21 -5.57 -2.97
C GLU A 319 -20.49 -5.63 -1.63
N TRP A 320 -20.20 -4.46 -1.07
CA TRP A 320 -19.64 -4.29 0.26
C TRP A 320 -20.11 -2.97 0.88
N ASP A 321 -20.10 -2.88 2.22
CA ASP A 321 -20.46 -1.65 2.94
C ASP A 321 -19.37 -0.59 2.78
N ASP A 322 -19.65 0.44 2.03
CA ASP A 322 -18.73 1.57 1.76
C ASP A 322 -19.03 2.83 2.59
N GLY A 323 -20.02 2.78 3.49
CA GLY A 323 -20.47 3.94 4.29
C GLY A 323 -19.38 4.64 5.09
N GLY A 324 -18.32 3.91 5.46
CA GLY A 324 -17.13 4.42 6.14
C GLY A 324 -16.00 4.90 5.24
N TYR A 325 -16.21 4.96 3.91
CA TYR A 325 -15.20 5.28 2.90
C TYR A 325 -15.55 6.50 2.08
N GLU A 326 -14.55 7.05 1.36
CA GLU A 326 -14.73 8.21 0.48
C GLU A 326 -15.66 7.91 -0.68
N SER A 327 -15.79 6.64 -1.11
CA SER A 327 -16.75 6.17 -2.11
C SER A 327 -18.17 6.65 -1.84
N SER A 328 -18.60 6.63 -0.57
CA SER A 328 -19.94 7.10 -0.17
C SER A 328 -20.19 8.60 -0.40
N SER A 329 -19.14 9.37 -0.72
CA SER A 329 -19.19 10.82 -0.97
C SER A 329 -18.77 11.21 -2.39
N LEU A 330 -18.47 10.23 -3.24
CA LEU A 330 -17.99 10.43 -4.61
C LEU A 330 -18.95 9.78 -5.61
N ASP A 331 -18.94 10.28 -6.82
CA ASP A 331 -19.65 9.63 -7.92
C ASP A 331 -18.94 8.33 -8.30
N VAL A 332 -19.67 7.23 -8.37
CA VAL A 332 -19.15 5.91 -8.78
C VAL A 332 -18.50 6.00 -10.17
N SER A 333 -19.06 6.80 -11.08
CA SER A 333 -18.51 7.02 -12.42
C SER A 333 -17.13 7.70 -12.42
N ALA A 334 -16.75 8.36 -11.32
CA ALA A 334 -15.43 8.96 -11.15
C ALA A 334 -14.36 8.01 -10.62
N SER A 335 -14.74 6.75 -10.33
CA SER A 335 -13.82 5.70 -9.91
C SER A 335 -12.89 5.27 -11.05
N THR A 336 -11.67 4.84 -10.69
CA THR A 336 -10.70 4.25 -11.62
C THR A 336 -11.20 2.97 -12.28
N ASN A 337 -12.27 2.35 -11.74
CA ASN A 337 -12.92 1.18 -12.32
C ASN A 337 -13.28 1.37 -13.79
N TYR A 338 -13.74 2.58 -14.19
CA TYR A 338 -14.07 2.89 -15.58
C TYR A 338 -12.87 2.93 -16.52
N LEU A 339 -11.67 2.91 -15.96
CA LEU A 339 -10.41 3.03 -16.70
C LEU A 339 -9.66 1.73 -16.78
N LEU A 340 -10.12 0.74 -16.03
CA LEU A 340 -9.54 -0.60 -16.07
C LEU A 340 -9.50 -1.15 -17.49
N LYS A 341 -10.44 -0.76 -18.35
CA LYS A 341 -10.47 -1.13 -19.79
C LYS A 341 -9.20 -0.81 -20.57
N ASP A 342 -8.38 0.13 -20.10
CA ASP A 342 -7.12 0.49 -20.75
C ASP A 342 -5.98 -0.49 -20.38
N TYR A 343 -6.14 -1.27 -19.31
CA TYR A 343 -5.14 -2.22 -18.83
C TYR A 343 -5.74 -3.51 -18.24
N GLY A 344 -7.03 -3.75 -18.47
CA GLY A 344 -7.71 -4.94 -17.98
C GLY A 344 -9.22 -4.92 -18.21
N LYS A 345 -9.92 -5.65 -17.37
CA LYS A 345 -11.38 -5.78 -17.43
C LYS A 345 -11.98 -5.77 -16.02
N LEU A 346 -13.07 -5.04 -15.85
CA LEU A 346 -13.93 -5.11 -14.68
C LEU A 346 -15.06 -6.09 -14.95
N ILE A 347 -15.30 -7.01 -14.02
CA ILE A 347 -16.43 -7.95 -14.03
C ILE A 347 -17.13 -7.94 -12.68
N ILE A 348 -18.38 -8.36 -12.63
CA ILE A 348 -19.09 -8.63 -11.38
C ILE A 348 -18.97 -10.11 -11.00
N GLU A 349 -19.22 -10.43 -9.73
CA GLU A 349 -19.04 -11.79 -9.19
C GLU A 349 -19.86 -12.85 -9.95
N ASP A 350 -21.09 -12.54 -10.39
CA ASP A 350 -21.96 -13.43 -11.18
C ASP A 350 -21.39 -13.79 -12.56
N GLU A 351 -20.44 -13.01 -13.07
CA GLU A 351 -19.78 -13.25 -14.37
C GLU A 351 -18.59 -14.22 -14.25
N LEU A 352 -18.21 -14.65 -13.07
CA LEU A 352 -17.07 -15.59 -12.86
C LEU A 352 -17.20 -16.89 -13.66
N LYS A 353 -18.39 -17.31 -13.99
CA LYS A 353 -18.64 -18.46 -14.88
C LYS A 353 -18.02 -18.28 -16.30
N HIS A 354 -17.76 -17.04 -16.70
CA HIS A 354 -17.15 -16.68 -17.98
C HIS A 354 -15.67 -16.28 -17.83
N ILE A 355 -15.05 -16.53 -16.69
CA ILE A 355 -13.69 -16.06 -16.38
C ILE A 355 -12.65 -16.42 -17.44
N ASN A 356 -12.73 -17.61 -18.04
CA ASN A 356 -11.78 -18.04 -19.04
C ASN A 356 -11.86 -17.18 -20.31
N GLN A 357 -13.08 -16.79 -20.74
CA GLN A 357 -13.27 -15.84 -21.84
C GLN A 357 -12.64 -14.49 -21.50
N PHE A 358 -12.84 -13.98 -20.28
CA PHE A 358 -12.29 -12.69 -19.87
C PHE A 358 -10.76 -12.71 -19.77
N ILE A 359 -10.17 -13.83 -19.38
CA ILE A 359 -8.71 -14.00 -19.46
C ILE A 359 -8.22 -13.88 -20.91
N GLU A 360 -8.85 -14.58 -21.87
CA GLU A 360 -8.47 -14.47 -23.27
C GLU A 360 -8.63 -13.04 -23.82
N GLU A 361 -9.69 -12.33 -23.40
CA GLU A 361 -9.91 -10.93 -23.79
C GLU A 361 -8.78 -10.02 -23.26
N VAL A 362 -8.43 -10.12 -21.96
CA VAL A 362 -7.41 -9.23 -21.38
C VAL A 362 -6.00 -9.54 -21.85
N LEU A 363 -5.71 -10.77 -22.28
CA LEU A 363 -4.42 -11.12 -22.88
C LEU A 363 -4.14 -10.39 -24.20
N ASN A 364 -5.16 -9.82 -24.83
CA ASN A 364 -5.02 -8.98 -26.03
C ASN A 364 -4.84 -7.49 -25.68
N VAL A 365 -4.89 -7.10 -24.40
CA VAL A 365 -4.68 -5.72 -23.95
C VAL A 365 -3.18 -5.43 -23.90
N GLU A 366 -2.74 -4.45 -24.68
CA GLU A 366 -1.35 -3.99 -24.65
C GLU A 366 -1.21 -2.76 -23.74
N ILE A 367 -0.46 -2.91 -22.66
CA ILE A 367 -0.19 -1.81 -21.73
C ILE A 367 1.06 -1.06 -22.19
N THR A 368 0.87 -0.14 -23.11
CA THR A 368 1.94 0.68 -23.68
C THR A 368 2.40 1.78 -22.70
N LYS A 369 3.47 2.49 -23.07
CA LYS A 369 3.90 3.68 -22.34
C LYS A 369 2.80 4.75 -22.30
N ASP A 370 2.07 4.95 -23.40
CA ASP A 370 1.00 5.95 -23.49
C ASP A 370 -0.16 5.63 -22.54
N VAL A 371 -0.49 4.34 -22.37
CA VAL A 371 -1.45 3.91 -21.35
C VAL A 371 -0.97 4.31 -19.97
N VAL A 372 0.30 4.04 -19.63
CA VAL A 372 0.83 4.42 -18.30
C VAL A 372 0.83 5.93 -18.09
N ASP A 373 1.30 6.70 -19.08
CA ASP A 373 1.37 8.17 -19.00
C ASP A 373 -0.03 8.81 -18.90
N LYS A 374 -1.07 8.15 -19.42
CA LYS A 374 -2.48 8.56 -19.24
C LYS A 374 -2.95 8.42 -17.80
N HIS A 375 -2.47 7.40 -17.08
CA HIS A 375 -2.95 7.04 -15.75
C HIS A 375 -2.07 7.53 -14.61
N ILE A 376 -0.78 7.73 -14.86
CA ILE A 376 0.22 8.13 -13.85
C ILE A 376 1.00 9.34 -14.33
N PHE A 377 0.98 10.41 -13.54
CA PHE A 377 1.82 11.58 -13.82
C PHE A 377 3.31 11.23 -13.65
N ASN A 378 4.14 11.77 -14.53
CA ASN A 378 5.61 11.78 -14.40
C ASN A 378 6.22 10.42 -14.00
N PHE A 379 5.74 9.35 -14.63
CA PHE A 379 6.16 7.99 -14.34
C PHE A 379 7.68 7.84 -14.32
N LYS A 380 8.22 7.32 -13.20
CA LYS A 380 9.67 7.19 -12.91
C LYS A 380 10.47 8.50 -12.84
N ASN A 381 9.80 9.63 -12.60
CA ASN A 381 10.44 10.92 -12.35
C ASN A 381 9.68 11.74 -11.30
N SER A 382 8.90 11.06 -10.47
CA SER A 382 7.96 11.67 -9.53
C SER A 382 8.66 12.24 -8.30
N GLY A 383 9.74 11.61 -7.82
CA GLY A 383 10.48 12.03 -6.63
C GLY A 383 11.16 13.40 -6.83
N LYS A 384 11.76 13.61 -8.00
CA LYS A 384 12.33 14.91 -8.37
C LYS A 384 11.25 15.99 -8.35
N LEU A 385 10.15 15.75 -9.05
CA LEU A 385 9.08 16.73 -9.15
C LEU A 385 8.41 17.00 -7.79
N ALA A 386 8.21 15.95 -6.98
CA ALA A 386 7.70 16.10 -5.61
C ALA A 386 8.59 17.04 -4.77
N SER A 387 9.92 16.88 -4.86
CA SER A 387 10.87 17.72 -4.15
C SER A 387 10.76 19.18 -4.57
N GLU A 388 10.73 19.44 -5.87
CA GLU A 388 10.59 20.80 -6.43
C GLU A 388 9.26 21.44 -6.02
N GLN A 389 8.17 20.68 -6.02
CA GLN A 389 6.85 21.14 -5.62
C GLN A 389 6.77 21.45 -4.11
N ILE A 390 7.35 20.58 -3.26
CA ILE A 390 7.45 20.79 -1.82
C ILE A 390 8.23 22.07 -1.52
N ILE A 391 9.39 22.27 -2.16
CA ILE A 391 10.19 23.48 -2.00
C ILE A 391 9.43 24.72 -2.46
N SER A 392 8.74 24.63 -3.61
CA SER A 392 7.95 25.75 -4.14
C SER A 392 6.83 26.18 -3.20
N ILE A 393 6.21 25.23 -2.50
CA ILE A 393 5.19 25.54 -1.47
C ILE A 393 5.88 26.12 -0.24
N PHE A 394 6.93 25.45 0.26
CA PHE A 394 7.68 25.85 1.46
C PHE A 394 8.20 27.30 1.38
N ASN A 395 8.74 27.70 0.24
CA ASN A 395 9.28 29.05 0.04
C ASN A 395 8.22 30.17 0.00
N LYS A 396 6.93 29.81 -0.03
CA LYS A 396 5.78 30.76 0.00
C LYS A 396 5.16 30.90 1.39
N LEU A 397 5.58 30.09 2.37
CA LEU A 397 5.06 30.06 3.75
C LEU A 397 5.83 30.98 4.70
#